data_174c5172b1f10bf9aa528f0c6c79220a
#
_entry.id   174c5172b1f10bf9aa528f0c6c79220a
#
_cell.length_a   1.000
_cell.length_b   1.000
_cell.length_c   1.000
_cell.angle_alpha   90.00
_cell.angle_beta   90.00
_cell.angle_gamma   90.00
#
_symmetry.space_group_name_H-M   'P 1'
#
loop_
_entity.id
_entity.type
_entity.pdbx_description
1 polymer ?
#
loop_
_entity_poly.entity_id
_entity_poly.type
_entity_poly.pdbx_seq_one_letter_code
_entity_poly.pdbx_strand_id
1 'polypeptide(L)'
;MKSFLIALALSTPLASPAFADAGVSIGLGLSGDAEIKAVQYSCKNHDPVTIKYINAAPNYLAEMTFDGQQLVFASSIVASGTKYVSGQYELFGKGPQITLQDVTEGLDAAPVLQCTADTLAP
;
A
#
# COMPACT_ATOMS: atom_id res chain seq x y z
N MET A 1 -37.76 56.76 -30.61
CA MET A 1 -37.56 55.31 -30.74
C MET A 1 -36.27 54.95 -30.05
N LYS A 2 -36.39 54.31 -28.89
CA LYS A 2 -35.22 53.90 -28.11
C LYS A 2 -35.02 52.36 -28.36
N SER A 3 -33.91 52.04 -29.04
CA SER A 3 -33.51 50.65 -29.26
C SER A 3 -32.84 50.12 -28.00
N PHE A 4 -33.47 49.16 -27.32
CA PHE A 4 -32.86 48.41 -26.23
C PHE A 4 -32.06 47.25 -26.81
N LEU A 5 -30.72 47.33 -26.71
CA LEU A 5 -29.84 46.21 -26.97
C LEU A 5 -29.76 45.36 -25.69
N ILE A 6 -30.40 44.21 -25.73
CA ILE A 6 -30.25 43.22 -24.69
C ILE A 6 -28.98 42.42 -25.01
N ALA A 7 -27.92 42.70 -24.25
CA ALA A 7 -26.71 41.86 -24.27
C ALA A 7 -26.96 40.59 -23.49
N LEU A 8 -27.11 39.46 -24.21
CA LEU A 8 -27.21 38.12 -23.65
C LEU A 8 -25.79 37.69 -23.26
N ALA A 9 -25.47 37.77 -21.96
CA ALA A 9 -24.22 37.22 -21.46
C ALA A 9 -24.34 35.70 -21.40
N LEU A 10 -23.72 34.98 -22.35
CA LEU A 10 -23.51 33.55 -22.25
C LEU A 10 -22.43 33.27 -21.20
N SER A 11 -22.85 32.91 -19.99
CA SER A 11 -21.93 32.34 -19.00
C SER A 11 -21.73 30.85 -19.33
N THR A 12 -20.60 30.52 -19.94
CA THR A 12 -20.20 29.15 -20.13
C THR A 12 -19.68 28.60 -18.79
N PRO A 13 -20.26 27.52 -18.23
CA PRO A 13 -19.68 26.88 -17.06
C PRO A 13 -18.36 26.25 -17.48
N LEU A 14 -17.26 26.68 -16.86
CA LEU A 14 -15.98 25.97 -16.93
C LEU A 14 -16.14 24.66 -16.20
N ALA A 15 -16.33 23.56 -16.95
CA ALA A 15 -16.27 22.22 -16.41
C ALA A 15 -14.82 21.92 -16.04
N SER A 16 -14.51 21.86 -14.73
CA SER A 16 -13.22 21.39 -14.24
C SER A 16 -13.11 19.90 -14.59
N PRO A 17 -11.98 19.44 -15.18
CA PRO A 17 -11.79 18.00 -15.38
C PRO A 17 -11.70 17.34 -14.01
N ALA A 18 -12.66 16.50 -13.69
CA ALA A 18 -12.59 15.62 -12.55
C ALA A 18 -11.58 14.51 -12.88
N PHE A 19 -10.40 14.54 -12.26
CA PHE A 19 -9.50 13.39 -12.27
C PHE A 19 -10.10 12.35 -11.32
N ALA A 20 -10.79 11.37 -11.89
CA ALA A 20 -11.16 10.19 -11.14
C ALA A 20 -9.86 9.38 -10.92
N ASP A 21 -9.47 9.17 -9.68
CA ASP A 21 -8.46 8.17 -9.34
C ASP A 21 -8.99 6.82 -9.83
N ALA A 22 -8.34 6.27 -10.87
CA ALA A 22 -8.64 4.94 -11.36
C ALA A 22 -8.11 3.92 -10.34
N GLY A 23 -8.91 3.61 -9.33
CA GLY A 23 -8.61 2.53 -8.39
C GLY A 23 -8.84 1.17 -9.05
N VAL A 24 -7.89 0.25 -8.88
CA VAL A 24 -8.09 -1.16 -9.23
C VAL A 24 -8.49 -1.89 -7.97
N SER A 25 -9.62 -2.58 -8.02
CA SER A 25 -10.10 -3.43 -6.93
C SER A 25 -10.05 -4.89 -7.38
N ILE A 26 -9.43 -5.75 -6.56
CA ILE A 26 -9.37 -7.19 -6.80
C ILE A 26 -10.17 -7.89 -5.71
N GLY A 27 -11.20 -8.62 -6.11
CA GLY A 27 -11.93 -9.50 -5.22
C GLY A 27 -11.28 -10.88 -5.20
N LEU A 28 -10.86 -11.35 -4.03
CA LEU A 28 -10.31 -12.69 -3.85
C LEU A 28 -11.36 -13.58 -3.20
N GLY A 29 -11.79 -14.62 -3.92
CA GLY A 29 -12.62 -15.68 -3.36
C GLY A 29 -11.75 -16.69 -2.62
N LEU A 30 -11.35 -16.37 -1.37
CA LEU A 30 -10.58 -17.27 -0.55
C LEU A 30 -11.51 -18.22 0.19
N SER A 31 -11.24 -19.52 0.10
CA SER A 31 -11.97 -20.55 0.83
C SER A 31 -11.35 -20.75 2.21
N GLY A 32 -12.18 -20.89 3.23
CA GLY A 32 -11.75 -21.10 4.62
C GLY A 32 -11.86 -19.85 5.47
N ASP A 33 -11.37 -19.95 6.71
CA ASP A 33 -11.38 -18.85 7.66
C ASP A 33 -10.24 -17.88 7.33
N ALA A 34 -10.59 -16.73 6.75
CA ALA A 34 -9.63 -15.67 6.49
C ALA A 34 -9.49 -14.77 7.70
N GLU A 35 -8.26 -14.56 8.17
CA GLU A 35 -7.93 -13.59 9.20
C GLU A 35 -7.26 -12.38 8.58
N ILE A 36 -7.75 -11.19 8.90
CA ILE A 36 -7.11 -9.93 8.50
C ILE A 36 -6.57 -9.25 9.75
N LYS A 37 -5.26 -8.99 9.76
CA LYS A 37 -4.56 -8.36 10.88
C LYS A 37 -3.77 -7.16 10.40
N ALA A 38 -4.07 -5.99 10.93
CA ALA A 38 -3.30 -4.78 10.68
C ALA A 38 -2.28 -4.58 11.80
N VAL A 39 -1.01 -4.41 11.44
CA VAL A 39 0.09 -4.16 12.38
C VAL A 39 0.75 -2.84 12.03
N GLN A 40 0.87 -1.96 13.02
CA GLN A 40 1.59 -0.70 12.88
C GLN A 40 3.05 -0.90 13.26
N TYR A 41 3.94 -0.33 12.45
CA TYR A 41 5.38 -0.41 12.63
C TYR A 41 5.99 0.99 12.70
N SER A 42 6.90 1.18 13.62
CA SER A 42 7.76 2.37 13.69
C SER A 42 9.05 2.09 12.93
N CYS A 43 9.43 2.98 12.04
CA CYS A 43 10.52 2.80 11.09
C CYS A 43 11.65 3.78 11.35
N LYS A 44 12.89 3.36 11.03
CA LYS A 44 14.07 4.23 11.08
C LYS A 44 14.04 5.19 9.89
N ASN A 45 14.17 6.50 10.16
CA ASN A 45 14.25 7.54 9.13
C ASN A 45 13.10 7.53 8.12
N HIS A 46 11.93 7.06 8.56
CA HIS A 46 10.72 6.99 7.73
C HIS A 46 9.49 7.13 8.61
N ASP A 47 8.41 7.64 8.04
CA ASP A 47 7.12 7.67 8.73
C ASP A 47 6.65 6.25 9.10
N PRO A 48 5.86 6.08 10.17
CA PRO A 48 5.29 4.79 10.51
C PRO A 48 4.51 4.19 9.35
N VAL A 49 4.58 2.87 9.22
CA VAL A 49 3.83 2.13 8.21
C VAL A 49 2.87 1.16 8.87
N THR A 50 1.74 0.94 8.23
CA THR A 50 0.79 -0.10 8.64
C THR A 50 0.79 -1.20 7.58
N ILE A 51 1.00 -2.43 8.00
CA ILE A 51 0.92 -3.60 7.13
C ILE A 51 -0.33 -4.38 7.48
N LYS A 52 -1.14 -4.63 6.49
CA LYS A 52 -2.32 -5.47 6.61
C LYS A 52 -1.97 -6.87 6.12
N TYR A 53 -1.97 -7.82 7.03
CA TYR A 53 -1.76 -9.23 6.72
C TYR A 53 -3.10 -9.93 6.49
N ILE A 54 -3.19 -10.70 5.42
CA ILE A 54 -4.38 -11.47 5.06
C ILE A 54 -3.96 -12.94 5.07
N ASN A 55 -4.41 -13.66 6.08
CA ASN A 55 -4.07 -15.06 6.30
C ASN A 55 -5.29 -15.93 5.96
N ALA A 56 -5.22 -16.61 4.84
CA ALA A 56 -6.26 -17.54 4.38
C ALA A 56 -5.57 -18.74 3.74
N ALA A 57 -5.10 -19.67 4.58
CA ALA A 57 -4.30 -20.81 4.12
C ALA A 57 -4.93 -21.53 2.91
N PRO A 58 -4.12 -21.88 1.89
CA PRO A 58 -2.67 -21.73 1.78
C PRO A 58 -2.17 -20.36 1.33
N ASN A 59 -3.05 -19.36 1.28
CA ASN A 59 -2.74 -18.02 0.78
C ASN A 59 -2.41 -17.08 1.94
N TYR A 60 -1.22 -16.50 1.88
CA TYR A 60 -0.75 -15.50 2.84
C TYR A 60 -0.31 -14.27 2.08
N LEU A 61 -1.01 -13.16 2.31
CA LEU A 61 -0.78 -11.89 1.62
C LEU A 61 -0.43 -10.80 2.62
N ALA A 62 0.23 -9.76 2.14
CA ALA A 62 0.45 -8.54 2.90
C ALA A 62 0.19 -7.33 1.99
N GLU A 63 -0.30 -6.26 2.57
CA GLU A 63 -0.62 -5.01 1.87
C GLU A 63 -0.05 -3.85 2.66
N MET A 64 0.66 -2.93 1.99
CA MET A 64 1.16 -1.70 2.58
C MET A 64 1.28 -0.60 1.55
N THR A 65 1.32 0.64 2.02
CA THR A 65 1.67 1.80 1.19
C THR A 65 3.12 2.17 1.47
N PHE A 66 3.92 2.26 0.43
CA PHE A 66 5.32 2.70 0.49
C PHE A 66 5.57 3.76 -0.58
N ASP A 67 6.08 4.92 -0.18
CA ASP A 67 6.34 6.07 -1.06
C ASP A 67 5.17 6.40 -2.00
N GLY A 68 3.96 6.42 -1.44
CA GLY A 68 2.73 6.72 -2.17
C GLY A 68 2.20 5.60 -3.07
N GLN A 69 2.90 4.46 -3.11
CA GLN A 69 2.48 3.29 -3.89
C GLN A 69 1.85 2.23 -2.99
N GLN A 70 0.72 1.71 -3.42
CA GLN A 70 0.10 0.55 -2.79
C GLN A 70 0.82 -0.71 -3.26
N LEU A 71 1.41 -1.45 -2.33
CA LEU A 71 2.09 -2.71 -2.60
C LEU A 71 1.27 -3.88 -2.06
N VAL A 72 1.07 -4.88 -2.90
CA VAL A 72 0.44 -6.15 -2.54
C VAL A 72 1.48 -7.25 -2.67
N PHE A 73 1.72 -7.95 -1.57
CA PHE A 73 2.73 -8.98 -1.44
C PHE A 73 2.08 -10.35 -1.34
N ALA A 74 2.74 -11.36 -1.89
CA ALA A 74 2.44 -12.76 -1.64
C ALA A 74 3.58 -13.39 -0.85
N SER A 75 3.25 -14.31 0.06
CA SER A 75 4.26 -15.02 0.85
C SER A 75 5.12 -15.92 -0.02
N SER A 76 6.38 -16.05 0.36
CA SER A 76 7.36 -16.94 -0.25
C SER A 76 8.02 -17.79 0.83
N ILE A 77 8.57 -18.94 0.43
CA ILE A 77 9.26 -19.83 1.36
C ILE A 77 10.61 -19.24 1.75
N VAL A 78 10.91 -19.29 3.05
CA VAL A 78 12.18 -18.86 3.63
C VAL A 78 12.54 -19.79 4.79
N ALA A 79 13.85 -19.94 5.04
CA ALA A 79 14.35 -20.87 6.07
C ALA A 79 13.95 -20.46 7.50
N SER A 80 13.86 -19.17 7.80
CA SER A 80 13.41 -18.67 9.08
C SER A 80 12.72 -17.31 8.95
N GLY A 81 11.77 -17.03 9.83
CA GLY A 81 10.95 -15.82 9.74
C GLY A 81 9.91 -15.90 8.63
N THR A 82 9.55 -14.75 8.08
CA THR A 82 8.57 -14.62 6.98
C THR A 82 9.16 -13.84 5.83
N LYS A 83 8.76 -14.18 4.62
CA LYS A 83 9.13 -13.45 3.41
C LYS A 83 7.91 -13.25 2.53
N TYR A 84 7.70 -12.02 2.12
CA TYR A 84 6.67 -11.63 1.17
C TYR A 84 7.29 -10.90 0.00
N VAL A 85 6.77 -11.06 -1.19
CA VAL A 85 7.31 -10.49 -2.43
C VAL A 85 6.24 -9.69 -3.17
N SER A 86 6.61 -8.50 -3.61
CA SER A 86 5.80 -7.65 -4.48
C SER A 86 6.71 -6.98 -5.51
N GLY A 87 6.69 -7.47 -6.76
CA GLY A 87 7.57 -6.94 -7.80
C GLY A 87 9.04 -6.97 -7.37
N GLN A 88 9.67 -5.80 -7.33
CA GLN A 88 11.07 -5.62 -6.92
C GLN A 88 11.29 -5.62 -5.41
N TYR A 89 10.23 -5.61 -4.62
CA TYR A 89 10.32 -5.51 -3.17
C TYR A 89 10.19 -6.86 -2.50
N GLU A 90 11.06 -7.10 -1.52
CA GLU A 90 10.98 -8.22 -0.61
C GLU A 90 10.80 -7.71 0.82
N LEU A 91 9.75 -8.18 1.47
CA LEU A 91 9.43 -7.87 2.86
C LEU A 91 9.80 -9.06 3.73
N PHE A 92 10.81 -8.89 4.59
CA PHE A 92 11.24 -9.89 5.55
C PHE A 92 10.74 -9.55 6.94
N GLY A 93 10.24 -10.56 7.64
CA GLY A 93 9.86 -10.44 9.04
C GLY A 93 10.57 -11.43 9.92
N LYS A 94 11.05 -11.00 11.08
CA LYS A 94 11.61 -11.84 12.12
C LYS A 94 11.24 -11.29 13.49
N GLY A 95 10.37 -12.00 14.20
CA GLY A 95 9.81 -11.48 15.44
C GLY A 95 9.08 -10.17 15.19
N PRO A 96 9.33 -9.12 16.01
CA PRO A 96 8.70 -7.82 15.84
C PRO A 96 9.33 -6.97 14.73
N GLN A 97 10.42 -7.42 14.14
CA GLN A 97 11.17 -6.65 13.15
C GLN A 97 10.78 -7.00 11.73
N ILE A 98 10.69 -5.99 10.89
CA ILE A 98 10.55 -6.13 9.43
C ILE A 98 11.58 -5.30 8.71
N THR A 99 11.98 -5.77 7.53
CA THR A 99 12.80 -5.01 6.58
C THR A 99 12.17 -5.09 5.21
N LEU A 100 12.19 -3.98 4.48
CA LEU A 100 11.80 -3.92 3.07
C LEU A 100 13.05 -3.72 2.24
N GLN A 101 13.31 -4.65 1.32
CA GLN A 101 14.46 -4.64 0.43
C GLN A 101 14.01 -4.36 -1.00
N ASP A 102 14.69 -3.46 -1.69
CA ASP A 102 14.58 -3.33 -3.14
C ASP A 102 15.69 -4.19 -3.77
N VAL A 103 15.30 -5.29 -4.40
CA VAL A 103 16.26 -6.25 -4.98
C VAL A 103 16.96 -5.72 -6.23
N THR A 104 16.47 -4.63 -6.81
CA THR A 104 17.12 -4.00 -7.97
C THR A 104 18.36 -3.20 -7.59
N GLU A 105 18.51 -2.83 -6.32
CA GLU A 105 19.64 -2.07 -5.81
C GLU A 105 20.87 -2.93 -5.48
N GLY A 106 20.77 -4.25 -5.63
CA GLY A 106 21.82 -5.21 -5.35
C GLY A 106 21.70 -5.88 -3.98
N LEU A 107 22.36 -7.03 -3.82
CA LEU A 107 22.27 -7.85 -2.62
C LEU A 107 22.89 -7.21 -1.38
N ASP A 108 23.84 -6.29 -1.57
CA ASP A 108 24.56 -5.61 -0.48
C ASP A 108 23.96 -4.23 -0.14
N ALA A 109 22.90 -3.83 -0.83
CA ALA A 109 22.23 -2.57 -0.55
C ALA A 109 21.52 -2.60 0.80
N ALA A 110 21.52 -1.44 1.50
CA ALA A 110 20.75 -1.29 2.72
C ALA A 110 19.25 -1.43 2.45
N PRO A 111 18.47 -1.99 3.39
CA PRO A 111 17.02 -2.02 3.25
C PRO A 111 16.44 -0.61 3.08
N VAL A 112 15.40 -0.49 2.26
CA VAL A 112 14.68 0.78 2.08
C VAL A 112 13.79 1.11 3.28
N LEU A 113 13.39 0.10 4.07
CA LEU A 113 12.73 0.25 5.37
C LEU A 113 13.32 -0.72 6.39
N GLN A 114 13.48 -0.24 7.62
CA GLN A 114 13.74 -1.05 8.81
C GLN A 114 12.77 -0.63 9.89
N CYS A 115 11.89 -1.52 10.29
CA CYS A 115 10.81 -1.19 11.21
C CYS A 115 10.66 -2.23 12.31
N THR A 116 10.07 -1.80 13.41
CA THR A 116 9.71 -2.64 14.55
C THR A 116 8.24 -2.49 14.85
N ALA A 117 7.54 -3.59 15.05
CA ALA A 117 6.14 -3.56 15.42
C ALA A 117 5.92 -2.76 16.71
N ASP A 118 4.96 -1.86 16.69
CA ASP A 118 4.55 -1.17 17.89
C ASP A 118 3.95 -2.22 18.83
N THR A 119 4.44 -2.25 20.08
CA THR A 119 3.80 -3.08 21.09
C THR A 119 2.37 -2.61 21.25
N LEU A 120 1.44 -3.44 20.83
CA LEU A 120 0.05 -3.23 21.20
C LEU A 120 0.04 -3.19 22.73
N ALA A 121 -0.28 -2.02 23.29
CA ALA A 121 -0.58 -1.94 24.71
C ALA A 121 -1.69 -2.96 25.00
N PRO A 122 -1.57 -3.75 26.07
CA PRO A 122 -2.58 -4.75 26.41
C PRO A 122 -3.97 -4.15 26.59
#